data_47fedd0ef5bcbdf7bc18db55be8e2d19
#
_entry.id   47fedd0ef5bcbdf7bc18db55be8e2d19
#
_cell.length_a   1.000
_cell.length_b   1.000
_cell.length_c   1.000
_cell.angle_alpha   90.00
_cell.angle_beta   90.00
_cell.angle_gamma   90.00
#
_symmetry.space_group_name_H-M   'P 1'
#
loop_
_entity.id
_entity.type
_entity.pdbx_description
1 polymer ?
#
loop_
_entity_poly.entity_id
_entity_poly.type
_entity_poly.pdbx_seq_one_letter_code
_entity_poly.pdbx_strand_id
1 'polypeptide(L)'
;MSEDLSPSIQAALRGKVCLVTGASRTLGAVIARTLAAYGAQVAINYHQSQAAAEALCAELIASGRKAVAIGADVTDPTQVDALIRTTEAHLGEIDVLVNNIGPYVDTPFLALPLADFDRILAGNLRATFLLTQAVGRRMKERGSGVIINIAATDSFHRSHSIYGLAKQGVVHLTEAMALELAPAVRLNALAPDLIADNEEMTPVFTARAVDATPMARLVTRIEVAQMVCLLCTPAFAMMTGRTLVLDGGRAIPRIALGSAA
;
A
#
# COMPACT_ATOMS: atom_id res chain seq x y z
N MET A 1 2.82 -29.54 8.99
CA MET A 1 2.11 -28.74 10.03
C MET A 1 2.29 -27.27 9.63
N SER A 2 1.27 -26.62 9.17
CA SER A 2 1.32 -25.16 8.95
C SER A 2 1.18 -24.51 10.32
N GLU A 3 2.27 -23.93 10.83
CA GLU A 3 2.17 -23.09 12.03
C GLU A 3 1.23 -21.90 11.71
N ASP A 4 0.26 -21.68 12.60
CA ASP A 4 -0.59 -20.50 12.51
C ASP A 4 0.25 -19.24 12.78
N LEU A 5 0.43 -18.40 11.77
CA LEU A 5 1.19 -17.15 11.87
C LEU A 5 0.42 -16.02 12.58
N SER A 6 -0.86 -16.23 12.87
CA SER A 6 -1.72 -15.23 13.52
C SER A 6 -1.19 -14.72 14.86
N PRO A 7 -0.68 -15.57 15.76
CA PRO A 7 -0.07 -15.10 17.01
C PRO A 7 1.17 -14.23 16.79
N SER A 8 1.98 -14.54 15.79
CA SER A 8 3.19 -13.78 15.44
C SER A 8 2.83 -12.39 14.89
N ILE A 9 1.83 -12.29 14.02
CA ILE A 9 1.32 -11.02 13.48
C ILE A 9 0.73 -10.18 14.61
N GLN A 10 -0.09 -10.79 15.49
CA GLN A 10 -0.69 -10.08 16.61
C GLN A 10 0.36 -9.54 17.59
N ALA A 11 1.42 -10.30 17.86
CA ALA A 11 2.51 -9.85 18.72
C ALA A 11 3.26 -8.65 18.10
N ALA A 12 3.46 -8.67 16.78
CA ALA A 12 4.14 -7.59 16.06
C ALA A 12 3.32 -6.28 15.96
N LEU A 13 1.98 -6.38 15.92
CA LEU A 13 1.09 -5.25 15.66
C LEU A 13 0.35 -4.73 16.89
N ARG A 14 0.26 -5.50 17.97
CA ARG A 14 -0.47 -5.09 19.19
C ARG A 14 0.05 -3.77 19.73
N GLY A 15 -0.83 -2.77 19.81
CA GLY A 15 -0.53 -1.44 20.33
C GLY A 15 0.29 -0.55 19.38
N LYS A 16 0.72 -1.06 18.23
CA LYS A 16 1.48 -0.29 17.24
C LYS A 16 0.59 0.74 16.56
N VAL A 17 1.12 1.92 16.32
CA VAL A 17 0.45 3.00 15.59
C VAL A 17 0.72 2.86 14.10
N CYS A 18 -0.34 2.67 13.33
CA CYS A 18 -0.30 2.49 11.88
C CYS A 18 -0.98 3.65 11.17
N LEU A 19 -0.26 4.39 10.33
CA LEU A 19 -0.84 5.39 9.43
C LEU A 19 -1.05 4.74 8.06
N VAL A 20 -2.30 4.74 7.58
CA VAL A 20 -2.66 4.23 6.25
C VAL A 20 -3.24 5.36 5.39
N THR A 21 -2.61 5.64 4.25
CA THR A 21 -3.09 6.71 3.35
C THR A 21 -4.16 6.21 2.39
N GLY A 22 -5.13 7.08 2.05
CA GLY A 22 -6.26 6.71 1.21
C GLY A 22 -7.07 5.54 1.79
N ALA A 23 -7.26 5.52 3.12
CA ALA A 23 -7.79 4.37 3.84
C ALA A 23 -9.31 4.40 4.04
N SER A 24 -10.03 5.36 3.43
CA SER A 24 -11.48 5.49 3.61
C SER A 24 -12.31 4.40 2.92
N ARG A 25 -11.79 3.74 1.90
CA ARG A 25 -12.50 2.74 1.09
C ARG A 25 -11.54 1.78 0.40
N THR A 26 -12.08 0.81 -0.32
CA THR A 26 -11.36 -0.17 -1.16
C THR A 26 -10.20 -0.85 -0.43
N LEU A 27 -9.03 -0.99 -1.05
CA LEU A 27 -7.86 -1.67 -0.47
C LEU A 27 -7.40 -1.03 0.85
N GLY A 28 -7.33 0.30 0.90
CA GLY A 28 -6.89 1.01 2.09
C GLY A 28 -7.77 0.74 3.32
N ALA A 29 -9.09 0.66 3.15
CA ALA A 29 -10.01 0.31 4.24
C ALA A 29 -9.83 -1.14 4.71
N VAL A 30 -9.58 -2.08 3.80
CA VAL A 30 -9.30 -3.48 4.16
C VAL A 30 -7.96 -3.59 4.91
N ILE A 31 -6.93 -2.86 4.48
CA ILE A 31 -5.65 -2.79 5.20
C ILE A 31 -5.87 -2.24 6.62
N ALA A 32 -6.61 -1.12 6.76
CA ALA A 32 -6.89 -0.51 8.06
C ALA A 32 -7.63 -1.47 9.00
N ARG A 33 -8.69 -2.15 8.53
CA ARG A 33 -9.42 -3.17 9.30
C ARG A 33 -8.52 -4.34 9.70
N THR A 34 -7.70 -4.83 8.79
CA THR A 34 -6.83 -5.98 9.06
C THR A 34 -5.76 -5.65 10.10
N LEU A 35 -5.11 -4.49 10.00
CA LEU A 35 -4.17 -4.00 11.01
C LEU A 35 -4.84 -3.87 12.39
N ALA A 36 -6.02 -3.25 12.43
CA ALA A 36 -6.80 -3.11 13.66
C ALA A 36 -7.22 -4.47 14.24
N ALA A 37 -7.60 -5.44 13.42
CA ALA A 37 -7.95 -6.79 13.88
C ALA A 37 -6.80 -7.48 14.63
N TYR A 38 -5.54 -7.24 14.20
CA TYR A 38 -4.35 -7.72 14.89
C TYR A 38 -3.90 -6.82 16.06
N GLY A 39 -4.68 -5.81 16.42
CA GLY A 39 -4.48 -5.01 17.64
C GLY A 39 -3.70 -3.71 17.44
N ALA A 40 -3.47 -3.28 16.19
CA ALA A 40 -2.90 -1.97 15.91
C ALA A 40 -3.89 -0.84 16.22
N GLN A 41 -3.36 0.35 16.50
CA GLN A 41 -4.07 1.62 16.53
C GLN A 41 -3.94 2.26 15.13
N VAL A 42 -5.03 2.68 14.50
CA VAL A 42 -5.02 3.03 13.08
C VAL A 42 -5.42 4.48 12.82
N ALA A 43 -4.54 5.25 12.19
CA ALA A 43 -4.87 6.53 11.59
C ALA A 43 -5.31 6.30 10.13
N ILE A 44 -6.53 6.69 9.84
CA ILE A 44 -7.22 6.55 8.55
C ILE A 44 -7.11 7.89 7.83
N ASN A 45 -6.15 8.02 6.91
CA ASN A 45 -6.09 9.24 6.10
C ASN A 45 -7.09 9.17 4.94
N TYR A 46 -7.75 10.29 4.71
CA TYR A 46 -8.61 10.54 3.55
C TYR A 46 -8.34 11.95 2.99
N HIS A 47 -8.72 12.18 1.72
CA HIS A 47 -8.71 13.53 1.14
C HIS A 47 -10.14 14.04 0.94
N GLN A 48 -10.99 13.36 0.18
CA GLN A 48 -12.34 13.80 -0.17
C GLN A 48 -13.44 12.94 0.48
N SER A 49 -13.16 11.71 0.85
CA SER A 49 -14.16 10.73 1.30
C SER A 49 -14.31 10.73 2.83
N GLN A 50 -14.64 11.90 3.42
CA GLN A 50 -14.74 12.10 4.86
C GLN A 50 -15.76 11.15 5.51
N ALA A 51 -16.98 11.10 5.01
CA ALA A 51 -18.04 10.27 5.60
C ALA A 51 -17.66 8.78 5.64
N ALA A 52 -17.00 8.26 4.60
CA ALA A 52 -16.55 6.88 4.57
C ALA A 52 -15.40 6.62 5.57
N ALA A 53 -14.49 7.57 5.73
CA ALA A 53 -13.40 7.47 6.70
C ALA A 53 -13.91 7.51 8.14
N GLU A 54 -14.86 8.40 8.44
CA GLU A 54 -15.50 8.51 9.74
C GLU A 54 -16.33 7.28 10.08
N ALA A 55 -17.06 6.71 9.10
CA ALA A 55 -17.80 5.46 9.29
C ALA A 55 -16.86 4.29 9.61
N LEU A 56 -15.74 4.15 8.89
CA LEU A 56 -14.73 3.13 9.19
C LEU A 56 -14.11 3.35 10.58
N CYS A 57 -13.79 4.59 10.93
CA CYS A 57 -13.26 4.92 12.24
C CYS A 57 -14.24 4.54 13.36
N ALA A 58 -15.53 4.87 13.21
CA ALA A 58 -16.57 4.50 14.17
C ALA A 58 -16.74 2.97 14.29
N GLU A 59 -16.70 2.24 13.17
CA GLU A 59 -16.72 0.77 13.14
C GLU A 59 -15.57 0.17 13.97
N LEU A 60 -14.35 0.67 13.77
CA LEU A 60 -13.17 0.20 14.51
C LEU A 60 -13.27 0.51 16.01
N ILE A 61 -13.73 1.71 16.36
CA ILE A 61 -13.93 2.11 17.76
C ILE A 61 -15.02 1.24 18.42
N ALA A 62 -16.13 1.00 17.73
CA ALA A 62 -17.20 0.14 18.22
C ALA A 62 -16.75 -1.32 18.46
N SER A 63 -15.74 -1.79 17.72
CA SER A 63 -15.10 -3.10 17.94
C SER A 63 -14.00 -3.09 19.01
N GLY A 64 -13.87 -2.01 19.79
CA GLY A 64 -12.89 -1.88 20.88
C GLY A 64 -11.47 -1.56 20.40
N ARG A 65 -11.31 -1.07 19.16
CA ARG A 65 -10.01 -0.66 18.60
C ARG A 65 -9.82 0.85 18.74
N LYS A 66 -8.57 1.30 18.75
CA LYS A 66 -8.25 2.73 18.67
C LYS A 66 -8.07 3.14 17.21
N ALA A 67 -8.80 4.13 16.77
CA ALA A 67 -8.69 4.68 15.42
C ALA A 67 -8.98 6.18 15.41
N VAL A 68 -8.47 6.87 14.40
CA VAL A 68 -8.75 8.27 14.10
C VAL A 68 -8.83 8.48 12.59
N ALA A 69 -9.83 9.23 12.12
CA ALA A 69 -9.94 9.65 10.73
C ALA A 69 -9.36 11.05 10.57
N ILE A 70 -8.44 11.25 9.61
CA ILE A 70 -7.73 12.52 9.43
C ILE A 70 -7.78 12.91 7.94
N GLY A 71 -8.38 14.07 7.66
CA GLY A 71 -8.41 14.68 6.33
C GLY A 71 -7.08 15.33 6.00
N ALA A 72 -6.44 14.94 4.89
CA ALA A 72 -5.24 15.59 4.37
C ALA A 72 -5.02 15.23 2.90
N ASP A 73 -4.65 16.21 2.09
CA ASP A 73 -4.05 15.97 0.78
C ASP A 73 -2.57 15.66 0.95
N VAL A 74 -2.21 14.41 0.73
CA VAL A 74 -0.82 13.94 0.91
C VAL A 74 0.13 14.35 -0.23
N THR A 75 -0.37 15.09 -1.22
CA THR A 75 0.48 15.77 -2.22
C THR A 75 0.97 17.13 -1.75
N ASP A 76 0.41 17.66 -0.66
CA ASP A 76 0.78 18.95 -0.03
C ASP A 76 1.67 18.69 1.19
N PRO A 77 2.93 19.17 1.21
CA PRO A 77 3.85 18.94 2.32
C PRO A 77 3.36 19.52 3.65
N THR A 78 2.62 20.64 3.62
CA THR A 78 2.06 21.25 4.85
C THR A 78 0.97 20.36 5.46
N GLN A 79 0.12 19.76 4.62
CA GLN A 79 -0.91 18.85 5.07
C GLN A 79 -0.34 17.49 5.50
N VAL A 80 0.73 17.02 4.87
CA VAL A 80 1.49 15.84 5.32
C VAL A 80 2.02 16.06 6.74
N ASP A 81 2.63 17.21 7.02
CA ASP A 81 3.10 17.54 8.37
C ASP A 81 1.95 17.62 9.40
N ALA A 82 0.83 18.20 9.02
CA ALA A 82 -0.36 18.26 9.87
C ALA A 82 -0.93 16.85 10.14
N LEU A 83 -1.01 16.00 9.12
CA LEU A 83 -1.45 14.60 9.23
C LEU A 83 -0.60 13.82 10.24
N ILE A 84 0.72 13.93 10.14
CA ILE A 84 1.65 13.24 11.03
C ILE A 84 1.47 13.73 12.48
N ARG A 85 1.50 15.06 12.71
CA ARG A 85 1.30 15.64 14.05
C ARG A 85 -0.04 15.23 14.67
N THR A 86 -1.11 15.26 13.88
CA THR A 86 -2.45 14.86 14.35
C THR A 86 -2.50 13.37 14.69
N THR A 87 -1.86 12.52 13.87
CA THR A 87 -1.74 11.09 14.17
C THR A 87 -1.01 10.89 15.50
N GLU A 88 0.15 11.51 15.66
CA GLU A 88 0.98 11.37 16.86
C GLU A 88 0.29 11.91 18.13
N ALA A 89 -0.47 12.99 18.00
CA ALA A 89 -1.23 13.56 19.13
C ALA A 89 -2.37 12.64 19.61
N HIS A 90 -3.01 11.86 18.72
CA HIS A 90 -4.14 11.01 19.07
C HIS A 90 -3.75 9.58 19.44
N LEU A 91 -2.73 9.03 18.78
CA LEU A 91 -2.40 7.60 18.87
C LEU A 91 -0.98 7.35 19.38
N GLY A 92 -0.10 8.32 19.33
CA GLY A 92 1.33 8.18 19.62
C GLY A 92 2.19 8.09 18.36
N GLU A 93 3.49 7.88 18.54
CA GLU A 93 4.47 7.82 17.45
C GLU A 93 4.13 6.74 16.42
N ILE A 94 4.27 7.07 15.13
CA ILE A 94 3.94 6.18 14.03
C ILE A 94 4.96 5.04 13.94
N ASP A 95 4.54 3.81 14.18
CA ASP A 95 5.38 2.60 14.05
C ASP A 95 5.35 2.03 12.63
N VAL A 96 4.21 2.15 11.95
CA VAL A 96 4.00 1.61 10.61
C VAL A 96 3.37 2.66 9.71
N LEU A 97 3.98 2.90 8.55
CA LEU A 97 3.38 3.71 7.48
C LEU A 97 3.02 2.82 6.30
N VAL A 98 1.78 2.91 5.83
CA VAL A 98 1.33 2.27 4.58
C VAL A 98 0.95 3.35 3.57
N ASN A 99 1.79 3.55 2.57
CA ASN A 99 1.52 4.43 1.44
C ASN A 99 0.66 3.68 0.42
N ASN A 100 -0.66 3.83 0.53
CA ASN A 100 -1.62 3.10 -0.31
C ASN A 100 -2.25 3.98 -1.41
N ILE A 101 -2.24 5.31 -1.25
CA ILE A 101 -2.87 6.21 -2.23
C ILE A 101 -2.20 6.12 -3.61
N GLY A 102 -3.02 6.26 -4.66
CA GLY A 102 -2.51 6.36 -6.01
C GLY A 102 -3.65 6.41 -7.03
N PRO A 103 -3.95 7.58 -7.63
CA PRO A 103 -4.90 7.67 -8.71
C PRO A 103 -4.41 6.90 -9.94
N TYR A 104 -5.37 6.37 -10.71
CA TYR A 104 -5.13 5.60 -11.93
C TYR A 104 -5.61 6.36 -13.16
N VAL A 105 -4.92 6.20 -14.27
CA VAL A 105 -5.36 6.55 -15.61
C VAL A 105 -4.60 5.70 -16.64
N ASP A 106 -5.29 5.27 -17.67
CA ASP A 106 -4.73 4.42 -18.75
C ASP A 106 -4.84 5.11 -20.12
N THR A 107 -4.57 6.41 -20.15
CA THR A 107 -4.54 7.18 -21.41
C THR A 107 -3.19 6.98 -22.08
N PRO A 108 -3.15 6.63 -23.39
CA PRO A 108 -1.88 6.54 -24.13
C PRO A 108 -1.08 7.85 -24.09
N PHE A 109 0.24 7.77 -23.97
CA PHE A 109 1.10 8.93 -23.77
C PHE A 109 0.94 10.05 -24.80
N LEU A 110 0.71 9.70 -26.07
CA LEU A 110 0.52 10.72 -27.11
C LEU A 110 -0.83 11.49 -26.99
N ALA A 111 -1.78 10.96 -26.24
CA ALA A 111 -3.08 11.57 -25.99
C ALA A 111 -3.22 12.03 -24.53
N LEU A 112 -2.21 11.82 -23.68
CA LEU A 112 -2.27 12.12 -22.25
C LEU A 112 -2.25 13.63 -22.00
N PRO A 113 -3.28 14.22 -21.38
CA PRO A 113 -3.26 15.61 -20.96
C PRO A 113 -2.18 15.86 -19.90
N LEU A 114 -1.48 17.00 -19.97
CA LEU A 114 -0.44 17.37 -19.01
C LEU A 114 -0.98 17.39 -17.56
N ALA A 115 -2.21 17.85 -17.37
CA ALA A 115 -2.86 17.84 -16.06
C ALA A 115 -2.99 16.43 -15.46
N ASP A 116 -3.29 15.42 -16.29
CA ASP A 116 -3.32 14.02 -15.84
C ASP A 116 -1.92 13.48 -15.55
N PHE A 117 -0.94 13.82 -16.40
CA PHE A 117 0.47 13.50 -16.14
C PHE A 117 0.91 13.99 -14.76
N ASP A 118 0.71 15.29 -14.47
CA ASP A 118 1.08 15.90 -13.21
C ASP A 118 0.30 15.29 -12.02
N ARG A 119 -1.00 15.08 -12.16
CA ARG A 119 -1.88 14.50 -11.14
C ARG A 119 -1.47 13.07 -10.76
N ILE A 120 -1.15 12.23 -11.77
CA ILE A 120 -0.74 10.85 -11.55
C ILE A 120 0.62 10.78 -10.87
N LEU A 121 1.60 11.57 -11.30
CA LEU A 121 2.91 11.64 -10.65
C LEU A 121 2.81 12.20 -9.23
N ALA A 122 2.04 13.26 -9.03
CA ALA A 122 1.85 13.85 -7.71
C ALA A 122 1.20 12.86 -6.74
N GLY A 123 0.09 12.23 -7.13
CA GLY A 123 -0.66 11.33 -6.25
C GLY A 123 0.03 9.99 -5.96
N ASN A 124 0.85 9.47 -6.89
CA ASN A 124 1.54 8.19 -6.71
C ASN A 124 2.95 8.36 -6.17
N LEU A 125 3.80 9.12 -6.87
CA LEU A 125 5.24 9.18 -6.58
C LEU A 125 5.58 10.26 -5.56
N ARG A 126 5.15 11.52 -5.80
CA ARG A 126 5.45 12.64 -4.91
C ARG A 126 4.83 12.44 -3.52
N ALA A 127 3.59 12.00 -3.43
CA ALA A 127 2.92 11.73 -2.15
C ALA A 127 3.66 10.64 -1.35
N THR A 128 4.06 9.53 -2.02
CA THR A 128 4.85 8.47 -1.39
C THR A 128 6.21 9.00 -0.91
N PHE A 129 6.88 9.83 -1.70
CA PHE A 129 8.14 10.46 -1.30
C PHE A 129 7.98 11.34 -0.06
N LEU A 130 7.02 12.26 -0.06
CA LEU A 130 6.80 13.21 1.05
C LEU A 130 6.52 12.48 2.36
N LEU A 131 5.62 11.50 2.35
CA LEU A 131 5.27 10.71 3.53
C LEU A 131 6.45 9.84 4.00
N THR A 132 7.09 9.12 3.07
CA THR A 132 8.25 8.27 3.41
C THR A 132 9.39 9.10 4.00
N GLN A 133 9.64 10.29 3.47
CA GLN A 133 10.67 11.19 3.99
C GLN A 133 10.31 11.72 5.38
N ALA A 134 9.11 12.25 5.56
CA ALA A 134 8.71 12.91 6.80
C ALA A 134 8.57 11.91 7.96
N VAL A 135 7.90 10.77 7.73
CA VAL A 135 7.73 9.70 8.73
C VAL A 135 9.04 8.94 8.92
N GLY A 136 9.76 8.64 7.83
CA GLY A 136 11.01 7.89 7.85
C GLY A 136 12.10 8.59 8.67
N ARG A 137 12.21 9.93 8.62
CA ARG A 137 13.12 10.70 9.46
C ARG A 137 12.83 10.50 10.96
N ARG A 138 11.55 10.63 11.37
CA ARG A 138 11.12 10.41 12.76
C ARG A 138 11.39 8.98 13.23
N MET A 139 11.08 8.00 12.39
CA MET A 139 11.36 6.58 12.67
C MET A 139 12.87 6.33 12.81
N LYS A 140 13.69 6.92 11.93
CA LYS A 140 15.14 6.78 11.96
C LYS A 140 15.75 7.41 13.21
N GLU A 141 15.30 8.58 13.61
CA GLU A 141 15.73 9.26 14.85
C GLU A 141 15.39 8.44 16.09
N ARG A 142 14.19 7.80 16.10
CA ARG A 142 13.74 6.89 17.18
C ARG A 142 14.47 5.53 17.16
N GLY A 143 15.03 5.13 16.02
CA GLY A 143 15.74 3.86 15.84
C GLY A 143 14.84 2.69 15.44
N SER A 144 13.57 2.90 15.09
CA SER A 144 12.67 1.80 14.69
C SER A 144 11.51 2.27 13.82
N GLY A 145 11.10 1.43 12.84
CA GLY A 145 9.92 1.65 12.02
C GLY A 145 9.78 0.67 10.87
N VAL A 146 8.58 0.59 10.31
CA VAL A 146 8.28 -0.18 9.10
C VAL A 146 7.49 0.70 8.13
N ILE A 147 7.94 0.78 6.90
CA ILE A 147 7.23 1.50 5.83
C ILE A 147 6.92 0.52 4.70
N ILE A 148 5.68 0.55 4.22
CA ILE A 148 5.20 -0.30 3.13
C ILE A 148 4.58 0.59 2.06
N ASN A 149 5.16 0.57 0.86
CA ASN A 149 4.64 1.27 -0.30
C ASN A 149 3.80 0.33 -1.15
N ILE A 150 2.57 0.70 -1.48
CA ILE A 150 1.75 -0.05 -2.44
C ILE A 150 2.14 0.40 -3.86
N ALA A 151 2.93 -0.45 -4.50
CA ALA A 151 3.26 -0.37 -5.93
C ALA A 151 2.16 -1.05 -6.76
N ALA A 152 2.48 -1.52 -7.95
CA ALA A 152 1.61 -2.34 -8.79
C ALA A 152 2.46 -3.18 -9.75
N THR A 153 1.91 -4.28 -10.27
CA THR A 153 2.58 -5.10 -11.30
C THR A 153 2.85 -4.32 -12.58
N ASP A 154 2.10 -3.26 -12.85
CA ASP A 154 2.36 -2.31 -13.94
C ASP A 154 3.79 -1.74 -13.92
N SER A 155 4.45 -1.74 -12.74
CA SER A 155 5.86 -1.40 -12.62
C SER A 155 6.80 -2.38 -13.36
N PHE A 156 6.38 -3.62 -13.56
CA PHE A 156 7.21 -4.70 -14.11
C PHE A 156 6.72 -5.19 -15.47
N HIS A 157 5.43 -4.99 -15.81
CA HIS A 157 4.79 -5.61 -16.96
C HIS A 157 4.32 -4.64 -18.00
N ARG A 158 5.20 -3.94 -18.66
CA ARG A 158 4.89 -3.38 -19.98
C ARG A 158 3.59 -2.55 -20.06
N SER A 159 3.03 -2.15 -18.92
CA SER A 159 2.02 -1.12 -18.90
C SER A 159 2.73 0.19 -19.26
N HIS A 160 2.66 0.55 -20.54
CA HIS A 160 3.25 1.78 -21.05
C HIS A 160 2.33 2.96 -20.78
N SER A 161 1.96 3.14 -19.49
CA SER A 161 1.08 4.20 -19.00
C SER A 161 1.81 5.12 -18.03
N ILE A 162 1.30 6.32 -17.83
CA ILE A 162 1.79 7.24 -16.79
C ILE A 162 1.67 6.63 -15.39
N TYR A 163 0.65 5.82 -15.15
CA TYR A 163 0.50 5.09 -13.89
C TYR A 163 1.64 4.08 -13.70
N GLY A 164 1.94 3.26 -14.72
CA GLY A 164 3.07 2.33 -14.69
C GLY A 164 4.40 3.03 -14.45
N LEU A 165 4.64 4.17 -15.10
CA LEU A 165 5.82 5.01 -14.86
C LEU A 165 5.89 5.48 -13.41
N ALA A 166 4.79 5.99 -12.85
CA ALA A 166 4.75 6.46 -11.48
C ALA A 166 5.00 5.32 -10.47
N LYS A 167 4.41 4.14 -10.69
CA LYS A 167 4.61 2.95 -9.83
C LYS A 167 6.02 2.37 -9.96
N GLN A 168 6.65 2.44 -11.15
CA GLN A 168 8.07 2.13 -11.32
C GLN A 168 8.94 3.10 -10.49
N GLY A 169 8.58 4.38 -10.49
CA GLY A 169 9.22 5.38 -9.63
C GLY A 169 9.08 5.04 -8.14
N VAL A 170 7.93 4.53 -7.70
CA VAL A 170 7.72 4.07 -6.31
C VAL A 170 8.64 2.89 -5.96
N VAL A 171 8.82 1.94 -6.88
CA VAL A 171 9.75 0.81 -6.68
C VAL A 171 11.18 1.33 -6.50
N HIS A 172 11.66 2.18 -7.39
CA HIS A 172 13.00 2.75 -7.30
C HIS A 172 13.18 3.62 -6.04
N LEU A 173 12.17 4.42 -5.69
CA LEU A 173 12.16 5.21 -4.45
C LEU A 173 12.26 4.32 -3.21
N THR A 174 11.59 3.17 -3.21
CA THR A 174 11.66 2.18 -2.13
C THR A 174 13.07 1.65 -1.95
N GLU A 175 13.74 1.30 -3.03
CA GLU A 175 15.14 0.83 -3.01
C GLU A 175 16.09 1.91 -2.48
N ALA A 176 16.03 3.11 -3.05
CA ALA A 176 16.91 4.22 -2.69
C ALA A 176 16.76 4.65 -1.23
N MET A 177 15.52 4.90 -0.78
CA MET A 177 15.27 5.35 0.59
C MET A 177 15.48 4.26 1.64
N ALA A 178 15.34 2.98 1.28
CA ALA A 178 15.64 1.88 2.18
C ALA A 178 17.12 1.87 2.62
N LEU A 179 18.04 2.22 1.72
CA LEU A 179 19.47 2.33 2.03
C LEU A 179 19.76 3.45 3.02
N GLU A 180 19.04 4.57 2.89
CA GLU A 180 19.21 5.71 3.79
C GLU A 180 18.57 5.48 5.16
N LEU A 181 17.48 4.72 5.23
CA LEU A 181 16.70 4.46 6.44
C LEU A 181 17.25 3.30 7.28
N ALA A 182 17.96 2.36 6.66
CA ALA A 182 18.59 1.26 7.38
C ALA A 182 19.68 1.76 8.35
N PRO A 183 19.95 1.01 9.46
CA PRO A 183 19.28 -0.21 9.91
C PRO A 183 18.00 0.04 10.73
N ALA A 184 17.67 1.29 11.03
CA ALA A 184 16.58 1.65 11.95
C ALA A 184 15.20 1.35 11.40
N VAL A 185 14.99 1.52 10.08
CA VAL A 185 13.69 1.40 9.44
C VAL A 185 13.76 0.42 8.27
N ARG A 186 12.80 -0.50 8.19
CA ARG A 186 12.61 -1.34 7.02
C ARG A 186 11.59 -0.69 6.08
N LEU A 187 11.96 -0.53 4.84
CA LEU A 187 11.11 0.03 3.79
C LEU A 187 11.00 -0.97 2.65
N ASN A 188 9.79 -1.46 2.37
CA ASN A 188 9.53 -2.40 1.28
C ASN A 188 8.29 -1.99 0.48
N ALA A 189 8.11 -2.56 -0.68
CA ALA A 189 6.92 -2.37 -1.50
C ALA A 189 6.14 -3.68 -1.68
N LEU A 190 4.82 -3.55 -1.85
CA LEU A 190 3.95 -4.58 -2.37
C LEU A 190 3.43 -4.16 -3.74
N ALA A 191 3.53 -5.04 -4.71
CA ALA A 191 3.03 -4.84 -6.06
C ALA A 191 1.89 -5.85 -6.34
N PRO A 192 0.67 -5.57 -5.89
CA PRO A 192 -0.48 -6.36 -6.28
C PRO A 192 -0.77 -6.17 -7.77
N ASP A 193 -1.30 -7.21 -8.37
CA ASP A 193 -1.88 -7.18 -9.69
C ASP A 193 -3.35 -6.77 -9.64
N LEU A 194 -4.11 -7.09 -10.68
CA LEU A 194 -5.55 -6.89 -10.73
C LEU A 194 -6.23 -7.52 -9.51
N ILE A 195 -6.97 -6.72 -8.76
CA ILE A 195 -7.64 -7.14 -7.54
C ILE A 195 -9.03 -7.66 -7.87
N ALA A 196 -9.36 -8.88 -7.42
CA ALA A 196 -10.58 -9.62 -7.77
C ALA A 196 -11.89 -8.88 -7.44
N ASP A 197 -11.89 -8.17 -6.31
CA ASP A 197 -13.05 -7.44 -5.79
C ASP A 197 -12.99 -5.93 -6.14
N ASN A 198 -12.45 -5.62 -7.33
CA ASN A 198 -12.47 -4.27 -7.89
C ASN A 198 -13.76 -4.04 -8.67
N GLU A 199 -14.60 -3.13 -8.17
CA GLU A 199 -15.91 -2.80 -8.71
C GLU A 199 -15.84 -2.12 -10.11
N GLU A 200 -14.67 -1.63 -10.52
CA GLU A 200 -14.45 -0.98 -11.82
C GLU A 200 -14.20 -1.98 -12.96
N MET A 201 -13.95 -3.26 -12.64
CA MET A 201 -13.70 -4.29 -13.66
C MET A 201 -14.99 -4.87 -14.19
N THR A 202 -15.10 -4.94 -15.53
CA THR A 202 -16.23 -5.64 -16.17
C THR A 202 -16.08 -7.17 -16.06
N PRO A 203 -17.19 -7.94 -16.04
CA PRO A 203 -17.11 -9.40 -15.97
C PRO A 203 -16.28 -10.03 -17.09
N VAL A 204 -16.35 -9.47 -18.32
CA VAL A 204 -15.56 -9.95 -19.46
C VAL A 204 -14.07 -9.72 -19.25
N PHE A 205 -13.69 -8.55 -18.76
CA PHE A 205 -12.30 -8.25 -18.46
C PHE A 205 -11.78 -9.13 -17.32
N THR A 206 -12.57 -9.31 -16.26
CA THR A 206 -12.24 -10.19 -15.14
C THR A 206 -11.99 -11.63 -15.59
N ALA A 207 -12.88 -12.18 -16.43
CA ALA A 207 -12.72 -13.55 -16.95
C ALA A 207 -11.42 -13.71 -17.75
N ARG A 208 -11.10 -12.76 -18.62
CA ARG A 208 -9.82 -12.76 -19.37
C ARG A 208 -8.59 -12.64 -18.46
N ALA A 209 -8.69 -11.83 -17.43
CA ALA A 209 -7.60 -11.65 -16.46
C ALA A 209 -7.37 -12.94 -15.66
N VAL A 210 -8.43 -13.61 -15.23
CA VAL A 210 -8.37 -14.92 -14.54
C VAL A 210 -7.74 -15.98 -15.46
N ASP A 211 -8.18 -16.08 -16.71
CA ASP A 211 -7.64 -17.04 -17.70
C ASP A 211 -6.14 -16.80 -17.95
N ALA A 212 -5.72 -15.54 -17.97
CA ALA A 212 -4.31 -15.17 -18.11
C ALA A 212 -3.46 -15.44 -16.86
N THR A 213 -4.07 -15.75 -15.71
CA THR A 213 -3.38 -15.92 -14.43
C THR A 213 -3.12 -17.39 -14.13
N PRO A 214 -1.86 -17.86 -13.96
CA PRO A 214 -1.56 -19.27 -13.69
C PRO A 214 -2.26 -19.85 -12.47
N MET A 215 -2.46 -19.05 -11.41
CA MET A 215 -3.20 -19.47 -10.22
C MET A 215 -4.73 -19.53 -10.44
N ALA A 216 -5.21 -19.29 -11.67
CA ALA A 216 -6.61 -19.34 -12.08
C ALA A 216 -7.55 -18.47 -11.23
N ARG A 217 -7.05 -17.41 -10.64
CA ARG A 217 -7.79 -16.38 -9.91
C ARG A 217 -6.94 -15.12 -9.75
N LEU A 218 -7.60 -14.02 -9.42
CA LEU A 218 -6.94 -12.76 -9.10
C LEU A 218 -6.65 -12.66 -7.60
N VAL A 219 -5.73 -11.76 -7.21
CA VAL A 219 -5.44 -11.45 -5.82
C VAL A 219 -6.62 -10.69 -5.20
N THR A 220 -6.91 -10.93 -3.93
CA THR A 220 -7.95 -10.24 -3.18
C THR A 220 -7.39 -9.12 -2.31
N ARG A 221 -8.22 -8.12 -1.95
CA ARG A 221 -7.84 -7.06 -1.02
C ARG A 221 -7.35 -7.61 0.32
N ILE A 222 -7.97 -8.68 0.80
CA ILE A 222 -7.59 -9.29 2.08
C ILE A 222 -6.21 -9.96 2.01
N GLU A 223 -5.83 -10.58 0.89
CA GLU A 223 -4.49 -11.16 0.72
C GLU A 223 -3.41 -10.07 0.71
N VAL A 224 -3.67 -8.94 0.05
CA VAL A 224 -2.76 -7.78 0.11
C VAL A 224 -2.64 -7.24 1.53
N ALA A 225 -3.76 -7.08 2.25
CA ALA A 225 -3.76 -6.59 3.62
C ALA A 225 -3.06 -7.55 4.60
N GLN A 226 -3.21 -8.86 4.42
CA GLN A 226 -2.50 -9.88 5.19
C GLN A 226 -0.99 -9.80 4.95
N MET A 227 -0.56 -9.59 3.70
CA MET A 227 0.85 -9.41 3.38
C MET A 227 1.43 -8.14 4.01
N VAL A 228 0.67 -7.04 4.06
CA VAL A 228 1.05 -5.84 4.83
C VAL A 228 1.33 -6.19 6.29
N CYS A 229 0.43 -6.93 6.94
CA CYS A 229 0.59 -7.35 8.33
C CYS A 229 1.80 -8.28 8.53
N LEU A 230 2.02 -9.23 7.61
CA LEU A 230 3.18 -10.14 7.62
C LEU A 230 4.50 -9.37 7.53
N LEU A 231 4.60 -8.37 6.65
CA LEU A 231 5.78 -7.53 6.51
C LEU A 231 6.16 -6.77 7.79
N CYS A 232 5.22 -6.58 8.71
CA CYS A 232 5.49 -5.97 10.01
C CYS A 232 6.14 -6.94 11.00
N THR A 233 6.14 -8.25 10.74
CA THR A 233 6.67 -9.27 11.65
C THR A 233 8.18 -9.41 11.63
N PRO A 234 8.80 -9.96 12.69
CA PRO A 234 10.22 -10.29 12.72
C PRO A 234 10.68 -11.29 11.65
N ALA A 235 9.78 -12.09 11.08
CA ALA A 235 10.09 -13.00 9.97
C ALA A 235 10.71 -12.27 8.75
N PHE A 236 10.42 -10.98 8.60
CA PHE A 236 10.96 -10.12 7.54
C PHE A 236 12.03 -9.14 8.04
N ALA A 237 12.66 -9.39 9.20
CA ALA A 237 13.63 -8.48 9.81
C ALA A 237 14.82 -8.14 8.90
N MET A 238 15.26 -9.07 8.04
CA MET A 238 16.37 -8.87 7.11
C MET A 238 15.92 -8.35 5.72
N MET A 239 14.62 -8.01 5.55
CA MET A 239 14.12 -7.56 4.28
C MET A 239 13.87 -6.05 4.30
N THR A 240 14.62 -5.32 3.47
CA THR A 240 14.44 -3.89 3.19
C THR A 240 14.81 -3.61 1.73
N GLY A 241 14.19 -2.60 1.11
CA GLY A 241 14.40 -2.21 -0.28
C GLY A 241 13.87 -3.24 -1.29
N ARG A 242 12.90 -4.09 -0.91
CA ARG A 242 12.39 -5.13 -1.81
C ARG A 242 10.94 -4.89 -2.18
N THR A 243 10.59 -5.35 -3.38
CA THR A 243 9.21 -5.36 -3.87
C THR A 243 8.72 -6.80 -3.97
N LEU A 244 7.64 -7.10 -3.24
CA LEU A 244 6.94 -8.39 -3.33
C LEU A 244 5.80 -8.25 -4.32
N VAL A 245 5.79 -9.15 -5.30
CA VAL A 245 4.75 -9.20 -6.35
C VAL A 245 3.66 -10.19 -5.94
N LEU A 246 2.40 -9.77 -6.03
CA LEU A 246 1.21 -10.59 -5.75
C LEU A 246 0.34 -10.64 -7.01
N ASP A 247 0.67 -11.52 -7.94
CA ASP A 247 0.08 -11.56 -9.28
C ASP A 247 -0.39 -12.94 -9.76
N GLY A 248 -0.26 -13.96 -8.91
CA GLY A 248 -0.58 -15.33 -9.28
C GLY A 248 0.25 -15.87 -10.45
N GLY A 249 1.40 -15.27 -10.74
CA GLY A 249 2.29 -15.63 -11.84
C GLY A 249 1.90 -15.03 -13.20
N ARG A 250 0.88 -14.14 -13.25
CA ARG A 250 0.41 -13.52 -14.50
C ARG A 250 1.51 -12.77 -15.23
N ALA A 251 2.39 -12.24 -14.48
CA ALA A 251 3.42 -11.33 -14.92
C ALA A 251 4.73 -12.01 -15.30
N ILE A 252 4.88 -13.28 -15.09
CA ILE A 252 6.07 -14.03 -15.52
C ILE A 252 6.08 -14.15 -17.05
N PRO A 253 7.16 -13.72 -17.74
CA PRO A 253 7.28 -13.91 -19.18
C PRO A 253 7.16 -15.40 -19.53
N ARG A 254 6.20 -15.75 -20.39
CA ARG A 254 6.02 -17.11 -20.86
C ARG A 254 6.65 -17.25 -22.25
N ILE A 255 7.53 -18.23 -22.41
CA ILE A 255 7.92 -18.71 -23.74
C ILE A 255 6.78 -19.62 -24.20
N ALA A 256 6.11 -19.27 -25.28
CA ALA A 256 5.18 -20.19 -25.92
C ALA A 256 5.99 -21.42 -26.40
N LEU A 257 6.00 -22.47 -25.61
CA LEU A 257 6.39 -23.79 -26.09
C LEU A 257 5.30 -24.17 -27.09
N GLY A 258 5.66 -24.17 -28.39
CA GLY A 258 4.71 -24.55 -29.44
C GLY A 258 3.96 -25.79 -29.02
N SER A 259 2.64 -25.80 -29.22
CA SER A 259 1.84 -27.02 -29.04
C SER A 259 2.53 -28.14 -29.78
N ALA A 260 3.00 -29.15 -29.04
CA ALA A 260 3.31 -30.43 -29.67
C ALA A 260 2.05 -30.86 -30.41
N ALA A 261 2.14 -30.87 -31.71
CA ALA A 261 1.07 -31.31 -32.62
C ALA A 261 0.74 -32.79 -32.37
#